data_f9ed1e1563d9bd115e896102c5a99745
#
_entry.id   f9ed1e1563d9bd115e896102c5a99745
#
_cell.length_a   1.000
_cell.length_b   1.000
_cell.length_c   1.000
_cell.angle_alpha   90.00
_cell.angle_beta   90.00
_cell.angle_gamma   90.00
#
_symmetry.space_group_name_H-M   'P 1'
#
loop_
_entity.id
_entity.type
_entity.pdbx_description
1 polymer ?
#
loop_
_entity_poly.entity_id
_entity_poly.type
_entity_poly.pdbx_seq_one_letter_code
_entity_poly.pdbx_strand_id
1 'polypeptide(L)'
;DLLNQSYLKGASGVMLVCDGTREPTLRSALYLLMQARSTLGEPKAVLLVNKLDLVDKWEVLPRTVAGLRETMPVFETSARTGDGVEAAFAALAELLA
;
A
#
# COMPACT_ATOMS: atom_id res chain seq x y z
N ASP A 1 -10.29 6.94 10.38
CA ASP A 1 -10.51 5.51 10.49
C ASP A 1 -9.49 4.75 9.62
N LEU A 2 -8.86 3.75 10.22
CA LEU A 2 -7.85 2.96 9.52
C LEU A 2 -8.42 2.23 8.30
N LEU A 3 -9.67 1.79 8.37
CA LEU A 3 -10.31 1.11 7.24
C LEU A 3 -10.50 2.01 6.04
N ASN A 4 -10.50 3.32 6.24
CA ASN A 4 -10.61 4.26 5.13
C ASN A 4 -9.31 4.36 4.33
N GLN A 5 -8.20 3.91 4.89
CA GLN A 5 -6.89 3.92 4.22
C GLN A 5 -6.61 2.59 3.55
N SER A 6 -7.50 1.63 3.70
CA SER A 6 -7.39 0.32 3.09
C SER A 6 -8.70 0.02 2.40
N TYR A 7 -8.60 -0.58 1.23
CA TYR A 7 -9.77 -0.92 0.47
C TYR A 7 -9.96 -2.42 0.43
N LEU A 8 -11.02 -2.91 1.09
CA LEU A 8 -11.38 -4.33 1.08
C LEU A 8 -12.43 -4.55 0.01
N LYS A 9 -12.12 -5.35 -0.98
CA LYS A 9 -13.00 -5.55 -2.12
C LYS A 9 -13.33 -7.02 -2.28
N GLY A 10 -14.58 -7.36 -1.92
CA GLY A 10 -15.06 -8.71 -2.11
C GLY A 10 -14.28 -9.77 -1.37
N ALA A 11 -13.61 -9.39 -0.28
CA ALA A 11 -12.82 -10.29 0.53
C ALA A 11 -11.62 -10.92 -0.21
N SER A 12 -11.31 -10.47 -1.41
CA SER A 12 -10.25 -11.06 -2.24
C SER A 12 -9.00 -10.21 -2.30
N GLY A 13 -9.13 -8.89 -2.15
CA GLY A 13 -7.99 -7.99 -2.31
C GLY A 13 -8.01 -6.83 -1.35
N VAL A 14 -6.83 -6.32 -1.06
CA VAL A 14 -6.63 -5.20 -0.14
C VAL A 14 -5.69 -4.21 -0.78
N MET A 15 -6.07 -2.94 -0.79
CA MET A 15 -5.18 -1.86 -1.18
C MET A 15 -4.83 -1.08 0.08
N LEU A 16 -3.56 -1.10 0.44
CA LEU A 16 -3.05 -0.42 1.62
C LEU A 16 -2.41 0.90 1.18
N VAL A 17 -2.59 1.94 1.98
CA VAL A 17 -1.98 3.24 1.70
C VAL A 17 -1.25 3.73 2.93
N CYS A 18 -0.02 4.18 2.75
CA CYS A 18 0.73 4.85 3.80
C CYS A 18 1.33 6.14 3.27
N ASP A 19 1.83 6.97 4.18
CA ASP A 19 2.44 8.26 3.88
C ASP A 19 3.96 8.10 4.01
N GLY A 20 4.70 8.25 2.90
CA GLY A 20 6.15 8.09 2.92
C GLY A 20 6.86 9.04 3.84
N THR A 21 6.28 10.21 4.13
CA THR A 21 6.87 11.18 5.05
C THR A 21 6.64 10.84 6.51
N ARG A 22 5.82 9.82 6.81
CA ARG A 22 5.48 9.45 8.18
C ARG A 22 5.57 7.93 8.36
N GLU A 23 6.69 7.46 8.85
CA GLU A 23 6.95 6.03 8.99
C GLU A 23 5.87 5.27 9.81
N PRO A 24 5.29 5.84 10.89
CA PRO A 24 4.23 5.12 11.62
C PRO A 24 3.03 4.75 10.77
N THR A 25 2.74 5.48 9.69
CA THR A 25 1.63 5.14 8.81
C THR A 25 1.89 3.83 8.06
N LEU A 26 3.15 3.53 7.76
CA LEU A 26 3.51 2.26 7.17
C LEU A 26 3.23 1.12 8.15
N ARG A 27 3.61 1.29 9.40
CA ARG A 27 3.33 0.26 10.42
C ARG A 27 1.85 0.01 10.58
N SER A 28 1.04 1.08 10.55
CA SER A 28 -0.42 0.95 10.61
C SER A 28 -0.95 0.17 9.41
N ALA A 29 -0.45 0.46 8.21
CA ALA A 29 -0.87 -0.25 7.00
C ALA A 29 -0.54 -1.74 7.10
N LEU A 30 0.67 -2.07 7.55
CA LEU A 30 1.08 -3.47 7.69
C LEU A 30 0.27 -4.20 8.77
N TYR A 31 -0.11 -3.50 9.83
CA TYR A 31 -0.99 -4.06 10.85
C TYR A 31 -2.36 -4.39 10.27
N LEU A 32 -2.90 -3.51 9.44
CA LEU A 32 -4.17 -3.77 8.75
C LEU A 32 -4.07 -4.99 7.84
N LEU A 33 -2.93 -5.16 7.18
CA LEU A 33 -2.71 -6.35 6.35
C LEU A 33 -2.74 -7.62 7.20
N MET A 34 -2.11 -7.60 8.37
CA MET A 34 -2.16 -8.74 9.27
C MET A 34 -3.59 -9.05 9.70
N GLN A 35 -4.37 -8.03 10.02
CA GLN A 35 -5.77 -8.22 10.38
C GLN A 35 -6.58 -8.78 9.21
N ALA A 36 -6.33 -8.30 8.00
CA ALA A 36 -7.02 -8.79 6.82
C ALA A 36 -6.70 -10.28 6.59
N ARG A 37 -5.44 -10.66 6.78
CA ARG A 37 -5.05 -12.07 6.66
C ARG A 37 -5.74 -12.95 7.67
N SER A 38 -5.90 -12.46 8.89
CA SER A 38 -6.60 -13.18 9.95
C SER A 38 -8.08 -13.39 9.61
N THR A 39 -8.71 -12.45 8.94
CA THR A 39 -10.13 -12.48 8.62
C THR A 39 -10.43 -13.10 7.27
N LEU A 40 -9.60 -12.82 6.27
CA LEU A 40 -9.86 -13.15 4.87
C LEU A 40 -8.99 -14.28 4.33
N GLY A 41 -8.07 -14.80 5.12
CA GLY A 41 -7.11 -15.82 4.68
C GLY A 41 -5.91 -15.17 4.01
N GLU A 42 -5.71 -15.45 2.72
CA GLU A 42 -4.58 -14.89 1.98
C GLU A 42 -5.08 -13.90 0.92
N PRO A 43 -5.47 -12.69 1.32
CA PRO A 43 -5.94 -11.71 0.34
C PRO A 43 -4.77 -11.23 -0.51
N LYS A 44 -5.07 -10.91 -1.77
CA LYS A 44 -4.09 -10.22 -2.62
C LYS A 44 -3.93 -8.79 -2.09
N ALA A 45 -2.71 -8.32 -1.99
CA ALA A 45 -2.44 -7.02 -1.41
C ALA A 45 -1.52 -6.19 -2.29
N VAL A 46 -1.78 -4.90 -2.34
CA VAL A 46 -0.95 -3.90 -3.00
C VAL A 46 -0.74 -2.76 -2.01
N LEU A 47 0.48 -2.27 -1.91
CA LEU A 47 0.80 -1.16 -1.03
C LEU A 47 1.14 0.09 -1.84
N LEU A 48 0.52 1.19 -1.49
CA LEU A 48 0.84 2.52 -2.03
C LEU A 48 1.58 3.31 -0.96
N VAL A 49 2.80 3.72 -1.27
CA VAL A 49 3.55 4.66 -0.43
C VAL A 49 3.36 6.03 -1.06
N ASN A 50 2.50 6.81 -0.46
CA ASN A 50 2.05 8.09 -1.01
C ASN A 50 3.01 9.22 -0.65
N LYS A 51 2.80 10.37 -1.30
CA LYS A 51 3.59 11.59 -1.16
C LYS A 51 4.92 11.52 -1.91
N LEU A 52 4.91 10.88 -3.09
CA LEU A 52 6.08 10.83 -3.97
C LEU A 52 6.61 12.23 -4.29
N ASP A 53 5.72 13.20 -4.42
CA ASP A 53 6.08 14.60 -4.64
C ASP A 53 6.92 15.20 -3.50
N LEU A 54 6.98 14.53 -2.34
CA LEU A 54 7.77 14.95 -1.18
C LEU A 54 8.83 13.89 -0.84
N VAL A 55 9.33 13.15 -1.82
CA VAL A 55 10.20 12.00 -1.59
C VAL A 55 11.49 12.36 -0.83
N ASP A 56 11.98 13.58 -0.97
CA ASP A 56 13.15 14.06 -0.24
C ASP A 56 12.90 14.21 1.27
N LYS A 57 11.64 14.18 1.69
CA LYS A 57 11.24 14.26 3.09
C LYS A 57 10.73 12.96 3.66
N TRP A 58 10.88 11.86 2.93
CA TRP A 58 10.37 10.57 3.38
C TRP A 58 11.16 10.03 4.56
N GLU A 59 10.42 9.56 5.56
CA GLU A 59 10.94 8.76 6.65
C GLU A 59 11.05 7.29 6.25
N VAL A 60 10.17 6.84 5.35
CA VAL A 60 10.22 5.47 4.84
C VAL A 60 11.43 5.34 3.92
N LEU A 61 12.33 4.44 4.26
CA LEU A 61 13.62 4.31 3.58
C LEU A 61 13.50 3.49 2.31
N PRO A 62 14.35 3.78 1.30
CA PRO A 62 14.36 2.98 0.06
C PRO A 62 14.57 1.49 0.31
N ARG A 63 15.43 1.13 1.27
CA ARG A 63 15.65 -0.30 1.59
C ARG A 63 14.42 -0.96 2.19
N THR A 64 13.60 -0.20 2.91
CA THR A 64 12.35 -0.71 3.46
C THR A 64 11.37 -1.01 2.33
N VAL A 65 11.25 -0.10 1.38
CA VAL A 65 10.40 -0.30 0.20
C VAL A 65 10.88 -1.51 -0.60
N ALA A 66 12.18 -1.63 -0.82
CA ALA A 66 12.75 -2.76 -1.56
C ALA A 66 12.42 -4.10 -0.88
N GLY A 67 12.52 -4.15 0.44
CA GLY A 67 12.18 -5.36 1.19
C GLY A 67 10.72 -5.73 1.06
N LEU A 68 9.83 -4.74 1.12
CA LEU A 68 8.40 -4.98 0.98
C LEU A 68 8.02 -5.46 -0.41
N ARG A 69 8.75 -5.01 -1.45
CA ARG A 69 8.51 -5.46 -2.81
C ARG A 69 8.74 -6.96 -3.00
N GLU A 70 9.48 -7.59 -2.11
CA GLU A 70 9.67 -9.03 -2.17
C GLU A 70 8.43 -9.81 -1.71
N THR A 71 7.51 -9.15 -1.03
CA THR A 71 6.31 -9.79 -0.49
C THR A 71 5.02 -9.38 -1.21
N MET A 72 5.00 -8.20 -1.82
CA MET A 72 3.82 -7.68 -2.49
C MET A 72 4.20 -6.56 -3.45
N PRO A 73 3.34 -6.22 -4.42
CA PRO A 73 3.57 -5.04 -5.24
C PRO A 73 3.52 -3.77 -4.39
N VAL A 74 4.50 -2.90 -4.56
CA VAL A 74 4.58 -1.63 -3.85
C VAL A 74 4.73 -0.52 -4.90
N PHE A 75 3.90 0.49 -4.79
CA PHE A 75 3.92 1.63 -5.70
C PHE A 75 4.20 2.91 -4.93
N GLU A 76 5.11 3.71 -5.46
CA GLU A 76 5.35 5.05 -4.95
C GLU A 76 4.39 5.97 -5.70
N THR A 77 3.51 6.64 -4.96
CA THR A 77 2.40 7.36 -5.56
C THR A 77 2.34 8.80 -5.07
N SER A 78 1.71 9.64 -5.88
CA SER A 78 1.36 10.99 -5.46
C SER A 78 -0.11 11.23 -5.78
N ALA A 79 -0.92 11.37 -4.75
CA ALA A 79 -2.32 11.72 -4.94
C ALA A 79 -2.47 13.13 -5.53
N ARG A 80 -1.45 13.98 -5.30
CA ARG A 80 -1.45 15.33 -5.83
C ARG A 80 -1.25 15.37 -7.34
N THR A 81 -0.36 14.54 -7.87
CA THR A 81 -0.04 14.52 -9.30
C THR A 81 -0.70 13.39 -10.05
N GLY A 82 -1.17 12.37 -9.34
CA GLY A 82 -1.72 11.15 -9.93
C GLY A 82 -0.67 10.09 -10.25
N ASP A 83 0.62 10.39 -10.07
CA ASP A 83 1.69 9.44 -10.39
C ASP A 83 1.52 8.13 -9.63
N GLY A 84 1.63 7.03 -10.36
CA GLY A 84 1.63 5.68 -9.79
C GLY A 84 0.26 5.13 -9.39
N VAL A 85 -0.77 5.97 -9.31
CA VAL A 85 -2.08 5.55 -8.79
C VAL A 85 -2.76 4.57 -9.73
N GLU A 86 -2.80 4.87 -11.03
CA GLU A 86 -3.42 3.97 -12.00
C GLU A 86 -2.70 2.64 -12.08
N ALA A 87 -1.37 2.66 -12.02
CA ALA A 87 -0.57 1.44 -12.06
C ALA A 87 -0.89 0.55 -10.86
N ALA A 88 -1.11 1.14 -9.69
CA ALA A 88 -1.44 0.39 -8.48
C ALA A 88 -2.81 -0.28 -8.61
N PHE A 89 -3.82 0.44 -9.11
CA PHE A 89 -5.14 -0.15 -9.34
C PHE A 89 -5.08 -1.26 -10.39
N ALA A 90 -4.33 -1.05 -11.47
CA ALA A 90 -4.18 -2.06 -12.50
C ALA A 90 -3.52 -3.32 -11.96
N ALA A 91 -2.49 -3.16 -11.12
CA ALA A 91 -1.80 -4.30 -10.52
C ALA A 91 -2.74 -5.11 -9.63
N LEU A 92 -3.56 -4.45 -8.82
CA LEU A 92 -4.51 -5.16 -7.97
C LEU A 92 -5.55 -5.89 -8.81
N ALA A 93 -6.06 -5.24 -9.87
CA ALA A 93 -7.02 -5.86 -10.77
C ALA A 93 -6.45 -7.13 -11.40
N GLU A 94 -5.18 -7.11 -11.83
CA GLU A 94 -4.52 -8.29 -12.38
C GLU A 94 -4.43 -9.42 -11.37
N LEU A 95 -4.10 -9.09 -10.12
CA LEU A 95 -3.99 -10.11 -9.06
C LEU A 95 -5.34 -10.77 -8.77
N LEU A 96 -6.43 -10.06 -8.99
CA LEU A 96 -7.77 -10.55 -8.72
C LEU A 96 -8.42 -11.25 -9.94
N ALA A 97 -7.79 -11.15 -11.08
CA ALA A 97 -8.34 -11.71 -12.31
C ALA A 97 -8.33 -13.24 -12.32
#